data_68153f7cfcaa7dee4b21d75606665f00
#
_entry.id   68153f7cfcaa7dee4b21d75606665f00
#
_cell.length_a   1.000
_cell.length_b   1.000
_cell.length_c   1.000
_cell.angle_alpha   90.00
_cell.angle_beta   90.00
_cell.angle_gamma   90.00
#
_symmetry.space_group_name_H-M   'P 1'
#
loop_
_entity.id
_entity.type
_entity.pdbx_description
1 polymer ?
#
loop_
_entity_poly.entity_id
_entity_poly.type
_entity_poly.pdbx_seq_one_letter_code
_entity_poly.pdbx_strand_id
1 'polypeptide(L)'
;MLDVTAHSQANPTLAAPAWRRALAHPLLGALGLFALCAGLLAFVQFGTAGLADNDGYYHMKMGLLMREQGLAPEFIWLPLSILNPAAFYDHHMLFHAYLALFVGDGSEPSMILGAKLASVAMPALAFVAIWWLLRGQGLAWPGLWAIGLLGVSEAFLYRMSMPRAQSASLLVLVLALHWLL
;
A
#
# COMPACT_ATOMS: atom_id res chain seq x y z
N MET A 1 55.61 -10.19 -44.84
CA MET A 1 54.50 -10.92 -44.19
C MET A 1 54.56 -10.55 -42.72
N LEU A 2 53.86 -9.44 -42.36
CA LEU A 2 53.90 -8.88 -40.99
C LEU A 2 52.65 -9.38 -40.26
N ASP A 3 52.88 -10.21 -39.26
CA ASP A 3 51.84 -10.75 -38.39
C ASP A 3 51.46 -9.67 -37.34
N VAL A 4 50.31 -9.04 -37.51
CA VAL A 4 49.75 -8.06 -36.55
C VAL A 4 48.71 -8.78 -35.71
N THR A 5 49.17 -9.51 -34.69
CA THR A 5 48.33 -9.97 -33.61
C THR A 5 47.98 -8.80 -32.69
N ALA A 6 46.89 -8.09 -32.99
CA ALA A 6 46.32 -7.09 -32.10
C ALA A 6 45.77 -7.80 -30.86
N HIS A 7 46.51 -7.79 -29.76
CA HIS A 7 45.99 -8.11 -28.43
C HIS A 7 44.92 -7.06 -28.07
N SER A 8 43.65 -7.42 -28.30
CA SER A 8 42.53 -6.71 -27.69
C SER A 8 42.65 -6.88 -26.17
N GLN A 9 43.25 -5.92 -25.51
CA GLN A 9 43.18 -5.82 -24.05
C GLN A 9 41.71 -5.53 -23.69
N ALA A 10 41.01 -6.55 -23.21
CA ALA A 10 39.72 -6.38 -22.59
C ALA A 10 39.87 -5.37 -21.43
N ASN A 11 39.32 -4.20 -21.63
CA ASN A 11 39.28 -3.15 -20.63
C ASN A 11 38.60 -3.72 -19.36
N PRO A 12 39.28 -3.77 -18.20
CA PRO A 12 38.63 -4.28 -16.99
C PRO A 12 37.45 -3.39 -16.70
N THR A 13 36.23 -3.91 -16.98
CA THR A 13 34.97 -3.25 -16.64
C THR A 13 35.01 -2.96 -15.15
N LEU A 14 35.20 -1.68 -14.80
CA LEU A 14 35.21 -1.21 -13.42
C LEU A 14 33.95 -1.71 -12.76
N ALA A 15 34.10 -2.66 -11.83
CA ALA A 15 32.94 -3.23 -11.12
C ALA A 15 32.14 -2.09 -10.50
N ALA A 16 30.85 -2.06 -10.78
CA ALA A 16 29.98 -1.02 -10.25
C ALA A 16 30.18 -0.88 -8.74
N PRO A 17 30.28 0.35 -8.21
CA PRO A 17 30.55 0.59 -6.80
C PRO A 17 29.50 -0.09 -5.92
N ALA A 18 29.90 -0.50 -4.71
CA ALA A 18 29.07 -1.31 -3.79
C ALA A 18 27.69 -0.70 -3.54
N TRP A 19 27.57 0.62 -3.43
CA TRP A 19 26.30 1.31 -3.26
C TRP A 19 25.34 1.14 -4.45
N ARG A 20 25.85 1.11 -5.71
CA ARG A 20 25.02 0.82 -6.90
C ARG A 20 24.50 -0.62 -6.89
N ARG A 21 25.32 -1.57 -6.45
CA ARG A 21 24.89 -2.97 -6.30
C ARG A 21 23.85 -3.13 -5.19
N ALA A 22 24.01 -2.41 -4.08
CA ALA A 22 23.05 -2.39 -2.99
C ALA A 22 21.70 -1.81 -3.46
N LEU A 23 21.69 -0.66 -4.15
CA LEU A 23 20.46 -0.07 -4.70
C LEU A 23 19.81 -0.92 -5.81
N ALA A 24 20.59 -1.75 -6.50
CA ALA A 24 20.05 -2.69 -7.48
C ALA A 24 19.37 -3.92 -6.84
N HIS A 25 19.57 -4.14 -5.52
CA HIS A 25 18.96 -5.27 -4.83
C HIS A 25 17.44 -5.05 -4.70
N PRO A 26 16.61 -5.98 -5.19
CA PRO A 26 15.17 -5.78 -5.29
C PRO A 26 14.50 -5.52 -3.92
N LEU A 27 14.94 -6.20 -2.86
CA LEU A 27 14.40 -6.00 -1.51
C LEU A 27 14.72 -4.61 -0.96
N LEU A 28 15.95 -4.11 -1.14
CA LEU A 28 16.33 -2.77 -0.68
C LEU A 28 15.58 -1.69 -1.46
N GLY A 29 15.38 -1.89 -2.76
CA GLY A 29 14.55 -1.01 -3.58
C GLY A 29 13.10 -0.98 -3.12
N ALA A 30 12.51 -2.14 -2.83
CA ALA A 30 11.15 -2.27 -2.32
C ALA A 30 10.98 -1.60 -0.94
N LEU A 31 11.91 -1.85 0.00
CA LEU A 31 11.90 -1.25 1.33
C LEU A 31 12.08 0.27 1.26
N GLY A 32 13.00 0.76 0.43
CA GLY A 32 13.20 2.20 0.22
C GLY A 32 11.97 2.88 -0.37
N LEU A 33 11.34 2.27 -1.37
CA LEU A 33 10.11 2.79 -1.96
C LEU A 33 8.94 2.74 -0.96
N PHE A 34 8.79 1.64 -0.21
CA PHE A 34 7.80 1.53 0.85
C PHE A 34 7.97 2.67 1.88
N ALA A 35 9.19 2.85 2.40
CA ALA A 35 9.48 3.88 3.38
C ALA A 35 9.20 5.30 2.85
N LEU A 36 9.53 5.58 1.58
CA LEU A 36 9.27 6.87 0.95
C LEU A 36 7.77 7.10 0.78
N CYS A 37 7.02 6.14 0.21
CA CYS A 37 5.57 6.26 0.05
C CYS A 37 4.87 6.36 1.41
N ALA A 38 5.25 5.53 2.37
CA ALA A 38 4.70 5.58 3.73
C ALA A 38 4.99 6.92 4.41
N GLY A 39 6.19 7.47 4.25
CA GLY A 39 6.53 8.80 4.78
C GLY A 39 5.69 9.93 4.18
N LEU A 40 5.50 9.93 2.86
CA LEU A 40 4.66 10.92 2.16
C LEU A 40 3.18 10.79 2.59
N LEU A 41 2.65 9.58 2.64
CA LEU A 41 1.28 9.32 3.08
C LEU A 41 1.10 9.64 4.57
N ALA A 42 2.07 9.33 5.42
CA ALA A 42 2.04 9.70 6.84
C ALA A 42 2.03 11.22 7.02
N PHE A 43 2.84 11.95 6.25
CA PHE A 43 2.82 13.42 6.27
C PHE A 43 1.42 13.97 6.00
N VAL A 44 0.70 13.40 5.01
CA VAL A 44 -0.70 13.77 4.71
C VAL A 44 -1.64 13.35 5.85
N GLN A 45 -1.55 12.11 6.32
CA GLN A 45 -2.45 11.56 7.34
C GLN A 45 -2.35 12.26 8.69
N PHE A 46 -1.15 12.59 9.10
CA PHE A 46 -0.92 13.24 10.40
C PHE A 46 -1.01 14.76 10.35
N GLY A 47 -1.30 15.35 9.19
CA GLY A 47 -1.61 16.77 9.02
C GLY A 47 -2.96 17.20 9.66
N THR A 48 -3.85 16.25 9.98
CA THR A 48 -5.14 16.50 10.66
C THR A 48 -5.28 15.63 11.90
N ALA A 49 -6.08 16.05 12.88
CA ALA A 49 -6.33 15.26 14.09
C ALA A 49 -7.25 14.05 13.82
N GLY A 50 -8.33 14.25 13.05
CA GLY A 50 -9.31 13.21 12.69
C GLY A 50 -8.92 12.36 11.48
N LEU A 51 -9.87 11.55 11.02
CA LEU A 51 -9.76 10.78 9.79
C LEU A 51 -10.13 11.64 8.58
N ALA A 52 -9.63 11.26 7.41
CA ALA A 52 -9.87 11.98 6.16
C ALA A 52 -11.35 11.93 5.71
N ASP A 53 -12.11 10.93 6.17
CA ASP A 53 -13.53 10.79 5.87
C ASP A 53 -14.30 10.11 7.03
N ASN A 54 -15.64 10.31 7.04
CA ASN A 54 -16.50 9.79 8.10
C ASN A 54 -16.69 8.27 8.04
N ASP A 55 -16.63 7.65 6.86
CA ASP A 55 -16.79 6.20 6.72
C ASP A 55 -15.63 5.44 7.35
N GLY A 56 -14.47 6.09 7.50
CA GLY A 56 -13.32 5.54 8.20
C GLY A 56 -13.63 5.11 9.64
N TYR A 57 -14.46 5.87 10.34
CA TYR A 57 -14.91 5.51 11.70
C TYR A 57 -15.76 4.25 11.69
N TYR A 58 -16.69 4.13 10.72
CA TYR A 58 -17.47 2.92 10.52
C TYR A 58 -16.59 1.70 10.25
N HIS A 59 -15.64 1.81 9.32
CA HIS A 59 -14.73 0.72 8.98
C HIS A 59 -13.86 0.28 10.15
N MET A 60 -13.35 1.23 10.95
CA MET A 60 -12.60 0.91 12.16
C MET A 60 -13.45 0.25 13.23
N LYS A 61 -14.73 0.69 13.41
CA LYS A 61 -15.65 0.04 14.32
C LYS A 61 -15.96 -1.38 13.89
N MET A 62 -16.15 -1.62 12.59
CA MET A 62 -16.31 -2.98 12.08
C MET A 62 -15.06 -3.85 12.31
N GLY A 63 -13.87 -3.30 12.15
CA GLY A 63 -12.62 -3.99 12.49
C GLY A 63 -12.56 -4.37 13.98
N LEU A 64 -12.98 -3.47 14.88
CA LEU A 64 -13.06 -3.76 16.32
C LEU A 64 -14.04 -4.89 16.61
N LEU A 65 -15.24 -4.82 16.04
CA LEU A 65 -16.28 -5.86 16.21
C LEU A 65 -15.78 -7.22 15.69
N MET A 66 -15.11 -7.24 14.54
CA MET A 66 -14.52 -8.48 14.03
C MET A 66 -13.45 -9.07 14.96
N ARG A 67 -12.65 -8.23 15.61
CA ARG A 67 -11.66 -8.70 16.58
C ARG A 67 -12.33 -9.28 17.84
N GLU A 68 -13.44 -8.70 18.28
CA GLU A 68 -14.14 -9.10 19.50
C GLU A 68 -15.09 -10.29 19.29
N GLN A 69 -15.76 -10.36 18.13
CA GLN A 69 -16.86 -11.29 17.85
C GLN A 69 -16.56 -12.29 16.72
N GLY A 70 -15.42 -12.15 16.02
CA GLY A 70 -15.06 -12.97 14.87
C GLY A 70 -15.44 -12.34 13.53
N LEU A 71 -15.24 -13.08 12.43
CA LEU A 71 -15.37 -12.55 11.05
C LEU A 71 -16.81 -12.20 10.62
N ALA A 72 -17.81 -12.62 11.36
CA ALA A 72 -19.23 -12.33 11.10
C ALA A 72 -19.87 -11.72 12.35
N PRO A 73 -19.51 -10.49 12.74
CA PRO A 73 -20.08 -9.83 13.90
C PRO A 73 -21.56 -9.52 13.67
N GLU A 74 -22.35 -9.50 14.76
CA GLU A 74 -23.72 -9.04 14.69
C GLU A 74 -23.79 -7.57 14.26
N PHE A 75 -24.72 -7.26 13.35
CA PHE A 75 -24.90 -5.91 12.83
C PHE A 75 -26.23 -5.30 13.31
N ILE A 76 -26.20 -4.67 14.47
CA ILE A 76 -27.37 -4.06 15.13
C ILE A 76 -27.33 -2.52 15.14
N TRP A 77 -26.29 -1.91 14.54
CA TRP A 77 -25.91 -0.52 14.79
C TRP A 77 -26.64 0.52 13.94
N LEU A 78 -27.28 0.10 12.87
CA LEU A 78 -27.99 1.01 11.95
C LEU A 78 -29.46 0.60 11.77
N PRO A 79 -30.28 0.65 12.83
CA PRO A 79 -31.66 0.16 12.78
C PRO A 79 -32.56 0.93 11.80
N LEU A 80 -32.20 2.16 11.46
CA LEU A 80 -32.93 3.01 10.52
C LEU A 80 -32.36 2.97 9.09
N SER A 81 -31.37 2.15 8.85
CA SER A 81 -30.78 1.99 7.50
C SER A 81 -31.57 0.94 6.70
N ILE A 82 -31.32 0.91 5.38
CA ILE A 82 -31.83 -0.17 4.51
C ILE A 82 -31.12 -1.51 4.78
N LEU A 83 -30.07 -1.53 5.60
CA LEU A 83 -29.35 -2.73 5.98
C LEU A 83 -30.19 -3.53 6.98
N ASN A 84 -30.53 -4.75 6.62
CA ASN A 84 -31.28 -5.67 7.47
C ASN A 84 -30.31 -6.43 8.39
N PRO A 85 -30.37 -6.24 9.72
CA PRO A 85 -29.49 -6.96 10.66
C PRO A 85 -29.57 -8.49 10.53
N ALA A 86 -30.76 -9.02 10.22
CA ALA A 86 -30.97 -10.48 10.08
C ALA A 86 -30.36 -11.05 8.78
N ALA A 87 -30.09 -10.20 7.79
CA ALA A 87 -29.51 -10.60 6.51
C ALA A 87 -28.26 -9.77 6.15
N PHE A 88 -27.62 -9.17 7.15
CA PHE A 88 -26.41 -8.39 6.95
C PHE A 88 -25.27 -9.30 6.48
N TYR A 89 -24.64 -8.86 5.42
CA TYR A 89 -23.39 -9.46 4.98
C TYR A 89 -22.39 -8.36 4.69
N ASP A 90 -21.19 -8.53 5.22
CA ASP A 90 -20.14 -7.55 5.12
C ASP A 90 -19.37 -7.72 3.80
N HIS A 91 -19.66 -6.88 2.81
CA HIS A 91 -18.97 -6.89 1.52
C HIS A 91 -17.53 -6.33 1.57
N HIS A 92 -17.12 -5.74 2.70
CA HIS A 92 -15.76 -5.28 2.98
C HIS A 92 -15.02 -6.19 3.98
N MET A 93 -15.50 -7.40 4.23
CA MET A 93 -15.02 -8.32 5.27
C MET A 93 -13.48 -8.43 5.32
N LEU A 94 -12.82 -8.64 4.19
CA LEU A 94 -11.34 -8.75 4.16
C LEU A 94 -10.64 -7.44 4.54
N PHE A 95 -11.22 -6.31 4.18
CA PHE A 95 -10.68 -5.01 4.56
C PHE A 95 -10.91 -4.73 6.05
N HIS A 96 -12.08 -5.08 6.59
CA HIS A 96 -12.34 -4.97 8.03
C HIS A 96 -11.47 -5.91 8.84
N ALA A 97 -11.22 -7.13 8.37
CA ALA A 97 -10.27 -8.06 8.99
C ALA A 97 -8.83 -7.49 9.00
N TYR A 98 -8.41 -6.81 7.92
CA TYR A 98 -7.14 -6.08 7.92
C TYR A 98 -7.14 -4.95 8.96
N LEU A 99 -8.19 -4.13 9.05
CA LEU A 99 -8.31 -3.06 10.03
C LEU A 99 -8.34 -3.57 11.48
N ALA A 100 -8.85 -4.77 11.71
CA ALA A 100 -8.86 -5.42 13.03
C ALA A 100 -7.45 -5.55 13.64
N LEU A 101 -6.41 -5.58 12.81
CA LEU A 101 -5.01 -5.60 13.26
C LEU A 101 -4.56 -4.25 13.85
N PHE A 102 -5.28 -3.17 13.57
CA PHE A 102 -4.89 -1.79 13.89
C PHE A 102 -5.78 -1.11 14.94
N VAL A 103 -6.83 -1.75 15.42
CA VAL A 103 -7.80 -1.11 16.34
C VAL A 103 -7.25 -0.85 17.76
N GLY A 104 -6.04 -1.28 18.06
CA GLY A 104 -5.36 -1.05 19.33
C GLY A 104 -6.15 -1.59 20.53
N ASP A 105 -6.34 -0.80 21.58
CA ASP A 105 -7.15 -1.14 22.76
C ASP A 105 -8.66 -0.91 22.56
N GLY A 106 -9.08 -0.44 21.38
CA GLY A 106 -10.47 -0.14 21.06
C GLY A 106 -10.94 1.26 21.51
N SER A 107 -10.11 2.04 22.19
CA SER A 107 -10.41 3.43 22.50
C SER A 107 -10.42 4.28 21.22
N GLU A 108 -11.19 5.37 21.22
CA GLU A 108 -11.29 6.26 20.06
C GLU A 108 -9.93 6.78 19.58
N PRO A 109 -9.03 7.30 20.44
CA PRO A 109 -7.70 7.74 20.01
C PRO A 109 -6.87 6.61 19.39
N SER A 110 -6.94 5.42 19.95
CA SER A 110 -6.23 4.23 19.46
C SER A 110 -6.75 3.81 18.09
N MET A 111 -8.06 3.79 17.90
CA MET A 111 -8.68 3.47 16.60
C MET A 111 -8.35 4.53 15.54
N ILE A 112 -8.34 5.83 15.87
CA ILE A 112 -7.94 6.89 14.93
C ILE A 112 -6.47 6.71 14.52
N LEU A 113 -5.57 6.48 15.48
CA LEU A 113 -4.16 6.19 15.19
C LEU A 113 -4.01 4.95 14.30
N GLY A 114 -4.70 3.88 14.65
CA GLY A 114 -4.70 2.64 13.89
C GLY A 114 -5.22 2.81 12.47
N ALA A 115 -6.32 3.54 12.27
CA ALA A 115 -6.85 3.86 10.95
C ALA A 115 -5.82 4.61 10.09
N LYS A 116 -5.13 5.61 10.66
CA LYS A 116 -4.07 6.35 9.98
C LYS A 116 -2.91 5.46 9.57
N LEU A 117 -2.44 4.60 10.49
CA LEU A 117 -1.36 3.64 10.20
C LEU A 117 -1.77 2.64 9.12
N ALA A 118 -2.99 2.11 9.17
CA ALA A 118 -3.54 1.23 8.15
C ALA A 118 -3.63 1.92 6.77
N SER A 119 -4.08 3.20 6.75
CA SER A 119 -4.19 4.02 5.54
C SER A 119 -2.83 4.49 4.99
N VAL A 120 -1.76 4.35 5.75
CA VAL A 120 -0.38 4.54 5.27
C VAL A 120 0.18 3.22 4.73
N ALA A 121 0.03 2.12 5.48
CA ALA A 121 0.66 0.85 5.16
C ALA A 121 0.08 0.21 3.88
N MET A 122 -1.24 0.15 3.73
CA MET A 122 -1.89 -0.52 2.60
C MET A 122 -1.56 0.13 1.24
N PRO A 123 -1.73 1.46 1.06
CA PRO A 123 -1.35 2.08 -0.21
C PRO A 123 0.17 2.06 -0.43
N ALA A 124 1.02 2.18 0.60
CA ALA A 124 2.46 2.03 0.42
C ALA A 124 2.83 0.64 -0.13
N LEU A 125 2.17 -0.43 0.32
CA LEU A 125 2.29 -1.77 -0.26
C LEU A 125 1.79 -1.82 -1.72
N ALA A 126 0.68 -1.15 -2.03
CA ALA A 126 0.18 -1.08 -3.40
C ALA A 126 1.19 -0.40 -4.34
N PHE A 127 1.87 0.67 -3.92
CA PHE A 127 2.91 1.33 -4.71
C PHE A 127 4.16 0.46 -4.90
N VAL A 128 4.53 -0.34 -3.90
CA VAL A 128 5.60 -1.35 -4.04
C VAL A 128 5.19 -2.42 -5.06
N ALA A 129 3.94 -2.89 -5.02
CA ALA A 129 3.44 -3.86 -6.00
C ALA A 129 3.42 -3.28 -7.42
N ILE A 130 3.00 -2.01 -7.60
CA ILE A 130 3.08 -1.28 -8.89
C ILE A 130 4.52 -1.22 -9.38
N TRP A 131 5.45 -0.82 -8.52
CA TRP A 131 6.87 -0.78 -8.86
C TRP A 131 7.39 -2.16 -9.31
N TRP A 132 6.98 -3.22 -8.60
CA TRP A 132 7.38 -4.59 -8.94
C TRP A 132 6.84 -5.00 -10.31
N LEU A 133 5.57 -4.70 -10.58
CA LEU A 133 4.95 -4.93 -11.88
C LEU A 133 5.70 -4.22 -13.00
N LEU A 134 5.92 -2.90 -12.85
CA LEU A 134 6.62 -2.08 -13.86
C LEU A 134 8.06 -2.55 -14.09
N ARG A 135 8.75 -2.95 -13.01
CA ARG A 135 10.09 -3.53 -13.09
C ARG A 135 10.08 -4.86 -13.85
N GLY A 136 9.09 -5.72 -13.60
CA GLY A 136 8.91 -7.00 -14.30
C GLY A 136 8.69 -6.82 -15.80
N GLN A 137 8.02 -5.74 -16.20
CA GLN A 137 7.80 -5.37 -17.60
C GLN A 137 9.01 -4.66 -18.24
N GLY A 138 10.12 -4.52 -17.55
CA GLY A 138 11.34 -3.92 -18.09
C GLY A 138 11.27 -2.39 -18.28
N LEU A 139 10.29 -1.69 -17.67
CA LEU A 139 10.19 -0.24 -17.78
C LEU A 139 11.40 0.45 -17.15
N ALA A 140 11.91 1.47 -17.84
CA ALA A 140 12.92 2.35 -17.27
C ALA A 140 12.32 3.18 -16.13
N TRP A 141 13.08 3.34 -15.04
CA TRP A 141 12.71 4.17 -13.89
C TRP A 141 11.37 3.78 -13.20
N PRO A 142 11.09 2.48 -12.93
CA PRO A 142 9.81 2.03 -12.42
C PRO A 142 9.43 2.70 -11.08
N GLY A 143 10.43 3.08 -10.25
CA GLY A 143 10.19 3.81 -9.00
C GLY A 143 9.64 5.21 -9.21
N LEU A 144 10.12 5.94 -10.23
CA LEU A 144 9.59 7.27 -10.55
C LEU A 144 8.14 7.21 -11.01
N TRP A 145 7.78 6.22 -11.81
CA TRP A 145 6.40 6.00 -12.24
C TRP A 145 5.49 5.66 -11.05
N ALA A 146 5.94 4.75 -10.17
CA ALA A 146 5.16 4.40 -8.98
C ALA A 146 4.93 5.61 -8.06
N ILE A 147 5.98 6.39 -7.74
CA ILE A 147 5.86 7.60 -6.91
C ILE A 147 5.07 8.69 -7.62
N GLY A 148 5.26 8.84 -8.94
CA GLY A 148 4.54 9.83 -9.75
C GLY A 148 3.03 9.71 -9.68
N LEU A 149 2.50 8.50 -9.43
CA LEU A 149 1.07 8.28 -9.22
C LEU A 149 0.52 9.04 -8.01
N LEU A 150 1.32 9.28 -6.96
CA LEU A 150 0.90 10.11 -5.82
C LEU A 150 0.64 11.56 -6.21
N GLY A 151 1.31 12.04 -7.26
CA GLY A 151 1.15 13.41 -7.78
C GLY A 151 0.16 13.55 -8.95
N VAL A 152 -0.48 12.46 -9.40
CA VAL A 152 -1.37 12.50 -10.58
C VAL A 152 -2.58 13.39 -10.35
N SER A 153 -3.21 13.29 -9.18
CA SER A 153 -4.33 14.15 -8.81
C SER A 153 -4.54 14.18 -7.31
N GLU A 154 -5.05 15.31 -6.82
CA GLU A 154 -5.49 15.46 -5.43
C GLU A 154 -6.55 14.40 -5.06
N ALA A 155 -7.51 14.15 -5.96
CA ALA A 155 -8.55 13.16 -5.74
C ALA A 155 -8.00 11.74 -5.58
N PHE A 156 -6.95 11.37 -6.32
CA PHE A 156 -6.30 10.07 -6.17
C PHE A 156 -5.57 9.98 -4.83
N LEU A 157 -4.77 10.99 -4.47
CA LEU A 157 -4.07 11.05 -3.20
C LEU A 157 -5.05 10.98 -2.02
N TYR A 158 -6.14 11.74 -2.09
CA TYR A 158 -7.21 11.72 -1.07
C TYR A 158 -7.80 10.32 -0.90
N ARG A 159 -8.16 9.64 -2.03
CA ARG A 159 -8.69 8.27 -1.98
C ARG A 159 -7.70 7.26 -1.42
N MET A 160 -6.42 7.40 -1.72
CA MET A 160 -5.37 6.53 -1.13
C MET A 160 -5.14 6.80 0.36
N SER A 161 -5.52 7.98 0.83
CA SER A 161 -5.40 8.38 2.24
C SER A 161 -6.62 8.02 3.10
N MET A 162 -7.70 7.52 2.51
CA MET A 162 -8.89 7.09 3.25
C MET A 162 -8.70 5.69 3.85
N PRO A 163 -9.19 5.42 5.08
CA PRO A 163 -9.28 4.06 5.61
C PRO A 163 -10.44 3.29 4.98
N ARG A 164 -10.35 3.08 3.68
CA ARG A 164 -11.33 2.39 2.82
C ARG A 164 -10.67 1.31 1.97
N ALA A 165 -11.48 0.44 1.39
CA ALA A 165 -11.01 -0.71 0.61
C ALA A 165 -10.31 -0.36 -0.72
N GLN A 166 -10.29 0.90 -1.18
CA GLN A 166 -9.73 1.29 -2.49
C GLN A 166 -8.25 0.96 -2.63
N SER A 167 -7.44 1.24 -1.60
CA SER A 167 -6.01 0.91 -1.62
C SER A 167 -5.75 -0.60 -1.61
N ALA A 168 -6.58 -1.35 -0.88
CA ALA A 168 -6.54 -2.82 -0.89
C ALA A 168 -6.95 -3.38 -2.26
N SER A 169 -8.01 -2.83 -2.86
CA SER A 169 -8.46 -3.21 -4.21
C SER A 169 -7.38 -2.93 -5.26
N LEU A 170 -6.68 -1.79 -5.17
CA LEU A 170 -5.56 -1.47 -6.05
C LEU A 170 -4.42 -2.49 -5.88
N LEU A 171 -4.06 -2.84 -4.64
CA LEU A 171 -3.03 -3.83 -4.36
C LEU A 171 -3.38 -5.18 -5.01
N VAL A 172 -4.61 -5.67 -4.77
CA VAL A 172 -5.07 -6.95 -5.34
C VAL A 172 -5.08 -6.91 -6.87
N LEU A 173 -5.57 -5.82 -7.47
CA LEU A 173 -5.56 -5.63 -8.91
C LEU A 173 -4.15 -5.72 -9.50
N VAL A 174 -3.19 -5.01 -8.89
CA VAL A 174 -1.80 -4.98 -9.37
C VAL A 174 -1.13 -6.36 -9.22
N LEU A 175 -1.39 -7.07 -8.11
CA LEU A 175 -0.89 -8.43 -7.92
C LEU A 175 -1.49 -9.40 -8.93
N ALA A 176 -2.78 -9.27 -9.22
CA ALA A 176 -3.44 -10.09 -10.26
C ALA A 176 -2.85 -9.80 -11.65
N LEU A 177 -2.62 -8.54 -12.01
CA LEU A 177 -1.96 -8.17 -13.25
C LEU A 177 -0.52 -8.71 -13.33
N HIS A 178 0.23 -8.66 -12.23
CA HIS A 178 1.58 -9.21 -12.18
C HIS A 178 1.61 -10.74 -12.41
N TRP A 179 0.54 -11.42 -12.02
CA TRP A 179 0.41 -12.88 -12.20
C TRP A 179 -0.04 -13.25 -13.62
N LEU A 180 -0.76 -12.36 -14.30
CA LEU A 180 -1.28 -12.59 -15.65
C LEU A 180 -0.28 -12.23 -16.75
N LEU A 181 0.68 -11.35 -16.48
CA LEU A 181 1.68 -10.82 -17.43
C LEU A 181 3.05 -11.46 -17.24
#